data_3ddb35faab07e2a3df989726abd3915d
#
_entry.id   3ddb35faab07e2a3df989726abd3915d
#
_cell.length_a   1.000
_cell.length_b   1.000
_cell.length_c   1.000
_cell.angle_alpha   90.00
_cell.angle_beta   90.00
_cell.angle_gamma   90.00
#
_symmetry.space_group_name_H-M   'P 1'
#
loop_
_entity.id
_entity.type
_entity.pdbx_description
1 polymer ?
#
loop_
_entity_poly.entity_id
_entity_poly.type
_entity_poly.pdbx_seq_one_letter_code
_entity_poly.pdbx_strand_id
1 'polypeptide(L)'
;MGSTTRRGYALQGFENVLGRALPLASARAPADGIVVSPSPAEELATWLDVVVTGFANPDAQGVPSHERYARETAEAVMGDMAAVPDLFRYLARRDGAAAGGASLRLSEGVAQLCGAATLPEHRRRGVQAALLSARLEAAGRAGCDVAVVATQPGSKSQENAQRQGFELLYTRAVLVRPV
;
A
#
# COMPACT_ATOMS: atom_id res chain seq x y z
N MET A 1 -16.99 -9.72 23.18
CA MET A 1 -17.48 -10.94 22.53
C MET A 1 -17.75 -10.61 21.08
N GLY A 2 -16.93 -11.13 20.15
CA GLY A 2 -17.13 -10.91 18.72
C GLY A 2 -18.32 -11.73 18.20
N SER A 3 -19.15 -11.12 17.36
CA SER A 3 -20.26 -11.81 16.72
C SER A 3 -19.73 -12.83 15.71
N THR A 4 -19.99 -14.10 15.94
CA THR A 4 -19.60 -15.19 15.02
C THR A 4 -20.75 -15.47 14.07
N THR A 5 -20.47 -15.59 12.77
CA THR A 5 -21.50 -15.95 11.77
C THR A 5 -21.92 -17.42 11.95
N ARG A 6 -23.08 -17.80 11.37
CA ARG A 6 -23.54 -19.21 11.35
C ARG A 6 -22.53 -20.19 10.72
N ARG A 7 -21.59 -19.68 9.90
CA ARG A 7 -20.52 -20.48 9.25
C ARG A 7 -19.20 -20.48 10.03
N GLY A 8 -19.18 -20.00 11.27
CA GLY A 8 -18.02 -19.97 12.13
C GLY A 8 -17.00 -18.87 11.84
N TYR A 9 -17.37 -17.86 11.04
CA TYR A 9 -16.50 -16.69 10.82
C TYR A 9 -16.71 -15.65 11.92
N ALA A 10 -15.60 -15.06 12.40
CA ALA A 10 -15.61 -13.92 13.29
C ALA A 10 -15.34 -12.62 12.52
N LEU A 11 -16.08 -11.57 12.83
CA LEU A 11 -15.80 -10.24 12.30
C LEU A 11 -14.51 -9.72 12.95
N GLN A 12 -13.48 -9.43 12.15
CA GLN A 12 -12.22 -8.87 12.59
C GLN A 12 -12.19 -7.34 12.47
N GLY A 13 -12.81 -6.79 11.43
CA GLY A 13 -12.82 -5.36 11.19
C GLY A 13 -13.51 -4.99 9.88
N PHE A 14 -13.25 -3.77 9.44
CA PHE A 14 -13.73 -3.23 8.18
C PHE A 14 -12.57 -2.65 7.38
N GLU A 15 -12.69 -2.69 6.05
CA GLU A 15 -11.83 -2.01 5.12
C GLU A 15 -12.64 -1.11 4.20
N ASN A 16 -12.12 0.07 3.95
CA ASN A 16 -12.62 0.97 2.92
C ASN A 16 -11.86 0.72 1.62
N VAL A 17 -12.59 0.47 0.55
CA VAL A 17 -12.05 0.44 -0.81
C VAL A 17 -12.28 1.82 -1.42
N LEU A 18 -11.17 2.48 -1.76
CA LEU A 18 -11.19 3.78 -2.42
C LEU A 18 -10.74 3.63 -3.87
N GLY A 19 -11.29 4.45 -4.75
CA GLY A 19 -10.98 4.48 -6.17
C GLY A 19 -10.68 5.88 -6.67
N ARG A 20 -9.90 5.94 -7.75
CA ARG A 20 -9.60 7.16 -8.48
C ARG A 20 -9.53 6.87 -9.97
N ALA A 21 -10.24 7.66 -10.78
CA ALA A 21 -10.18 7.55 -12.24
C ALA A 21 -8.78 7.90 -12.80
N LEU A 22 -8.39 7.25 -13.87
CA LEU A 22 -7.16 7.45 -14.63
C LEU A 22 -7.50 7.77 -16.10
N PRO A 23 -6.59 8.40 -16.88
CA PRO A 23 -5.31 8.95 -16.44
C PRO A 23 -5.44 10.21 -15.58
N LEU A 24 -4.37 10.56 -14.90
CA LEU A 24 -4.34 11.80 -14.12
C LEU A 24 -4.25 13.01 -15.04
N ALA A 25 -5.00 14.07 -14.74
CA ALA A 25 -4.90 15.35 -15.44
C ALA A 25 -3.52 16.01 -15.27
N SER A 26 -2.88 15.77 -14.11
CA SER A 26 -1.49 16.19 -13.85
C SER A 26 -0.87 15.29 -12.76
N ALA A 27 0.39 14.93 -12.94
CA ALA A 27 1.18 14.26 -11.90
C ALA A 27 1.76 15.30 -10.95
N ARG A 28 1.74 15.00 -9.66
CA ARG A 28 2.41 15.83 -8.66
C ARG A 28 3.89 15.46 -8.61
N ALA A 29 4.76 16.42 -8.80
CA ALA A 29 6.20 16.20 -8.64
C ALA A 29 6.51 15.69 -7.21
N PRO A 30 7.44 14.73 -7.07
CA PRO A 30 7.93 14.30 -5.77
C PRO A 30 8.59 15.48 -5.03
N ALA A 31 8.67 15.37 -3.70
CA ALA A 31 9.44 16.33 -2.90
C ALA A 31 10.94 16.19 -3.22
N ASP A 32 11.70 17.28 -3.03
CA ASP A 32 13.12 17.31 -3.30
C ASP A 32 13.87 16.17 -2.58
N GLY A 33 14.86 15.62 -3.27
CA GLY A 33 15.68 14.51 -2.76
C GLY A 33 15.00 13.15 -2.78
N ILE A 34 13.75 13.03 -3.24
CA ILE A 34 13.02 11.74 -3.34
C ILE A 34 13.00 11.26 -4.79
N VAL A 35 13.52 10.06 -4.99
CA VAL A 35 13.47 9.34 -6.27
C VAL A 35 12.71 8.04 -6.07
N VAL A 36 11.72 7.77 -6.94
CA VAL A 36 10.98 6.50 -6.96
C VAL A 36 11.27 5.78 -8.26
N SER A 37 11.68 4.52 -8.15
CA SER A 37 11.97 3.67 -9.30
C SER A 37 11.32 2.29 -9.15
N PRO A 38 11.03 1.58 -10.26
CA PRO A 38 10.77 0.17 -10.21
C PRO A 38 11.90 -0.55 -9.48
N SER A 39 11.56 -1.55 -8.65
CA SER A 39 12.52 -2.38 -7.92
C SER A 39 12.72 -3.69 -8.68
N PRO A 40 13.86 -3.91 -9.33
CA PRO A 40 14.15 -5.12 -10.07
C PRO A 40 14.36 -6.32 -9.13
N ALA A 41 14.59 -7.52 -9.71
CA ALA A 41 14.73 -8.75 -8.92
C ALA A 41 15.89 -8.69 -7.92
N GLU A 42 16.99 -8.06 -8.31
CA GLU A 42 18.21 -7.91 -7.49
C GLU A 42 17.98 -7.06 -6.24
N GLU A 43 16.97 -6.21 -6.26
CA GLU A 43 16.58 -5.35 -5.12
C GLU A 43 15.48 -5.96 -4.24
N LEU A 44 15.06 -7.22 -4.50
CA LEU A 44 13.97 -7.86 -3.75
C LEU A 44 14.23 -7.86 -2.23
N ALA A 45 15.46 -8.22 -1.84
CA ALA A 45 15.82 -8.25 -0.41
C ALA A 45 15.72 -6.86 0.24
N THR A 46 16.18 -5.81 -0.45
CA THR A 46 16.06 -4.43 0.02
C THR A 46 14.61 -3.99 0.10
N TRP A 47 13.80 -4.32 -0.91
CA TRP A 47 12.38 -3.99 -0.93
C TRP A 47 11.63 -4.69 0.22
N LEU A 48 11.88 -5.99 0.44
CA LEU A 48 11.30 -6.76 1.54
C LEU A 48 11.67 -6.15 2.90
N ASP A 49 12.95 -5.87 3.15
CA ASP A 49 13.37 -5.29 4.41
C ASP A 49 12.68 -3.95 4.69
N VAL A 50 12.58 -3.07 3.68
CA VAL A 50 11.90 -1.77 3.80
C VAL A 50 10.42 -1.92 4.12
N VAL A 51 9.68 -2.77 3.39
CA VAL A 51 8.23 -2.90 3.59
C VAL A 51 7.92 -3.61 4.89
N VAL A 52 8.64 -4.67 5.23
CA VAL A 52 8.46 -5.43 6.49
C VAL A 52 8.79 -4.56 7.69
N THR A 53 9.92 -3.84 7.64
CA THR A 53 10.29 -2.89 8.72
C THR A 53 9.24 -1.80 8.88
N GLY A 54 8.72 -1.26 7.77
CA GLY A 54 7.68 -0.24 7.81
C GLY A 54 6.36 -0.76 8.41
N PHE A 55 5.95 -1.99 8.10
CA PHE A 55 4.76 -2.63 8.68
C PHE A 55 4.94 -3.07 10.13
N ALA A 56 6.13 -3.57 10.49
CA ALA A 56 6.44 -3.92 11.88
C ALA A 56 6.46 -2.71 12.83
N ASN A 57 6.64 -1.50 12.28
CA ASN A 57 6.64 -0.25 13.03
C ASN A 57 5.52 0.67 12.51
N PRO A 58 4.22 0.41 12.80
CA PRO A 58 3.12 1.23 12.31
C PRO A 58 3.23 2.68 12.80
N ASP A 59 2.69 3.63 12.02
CA ASP A 59 2.62 5.02 12.45
C ASP A 59 1.67 5.13 13.65
N ALA A 60 2.08 5.86 14.68
CA ALA A 60 1.27 6.13 15.86
C ALA A 60 0.17 7.17 15.61
N GLN A 61 0.14 7.82 14.43
CA GLN A 61 -0.88 8.81 14.07
C GLN A 61 -2.10 8.16 13.43
N GLY A 62 -3.28 8.61 13.82
CA GLY A 62 -4.57 8.10 13.34
C GLY A 62 -5.06 6.89 14.13
N VAL A 63 -6.01 6.16 13.55
CA VAL A 63 -6.54 4.94 14.14
C VAL A 63 -5.45 3.87 14.14
N PRO A 64 -5.12 3.25 15.30
CA PRO A 64 -4.13 2.18 15.35
C PRO A 64 -4.47 1.05 14.38
N SER A 65 -3.47 0.51 13.71
CA SER A 65 -3.68 -0.68 12.88
C SER A 65 -4.12 -1.86 13.75
N HIS A 66 -5.18 -2.54 13.32
CA HIS A 66 -5.60 -3.80 13.92
C HIS A 66 -4.66 -4.95 13.54
N GLU A 67 -3.89 -4.77 12.48
CA GLU A 67 -2.98 -5.76 11.95
C GLU A 67 -1.59 -5.56 12.57
N ARG A 68 -1.22 -6.49 13.44
CA ARG A 68 0.14 -6.62 13.97
C ARG A 68 0.65 -8.00 13.60
N TYR A 69 1.59 -8.05 12.71
CA TYR A 69 2.23 -9.30 12.30
C TYR A 69 3.60 -9.41 12.93
N ALA A 70 3.97 -10.63 13.34
CA ALA A 70 5.37 -10.95 13.61
C ALA A 70 6.17 -10.70 12.33
N ARG A 71 7.44 -10.30 12.48
CA ARG A 71 8.30 -9.95 11.33
C ARG A 71 8.36 -11.11 10.33
N GLU A 72 8.51 -12.33 10.80
CA GLU A 72 8.60 -13.56 9.99
C GLU A 72 7.33 -13.77 9.17
N THR A 73 6.16 -13.52 9.77
CA THR A 73 4.87 -13.61 9.06
C THR A 73 4.76 -12.54 7.97
N ALA A 74 5.17 -11.32 8.29
CA ALA A 74 5.17 -10.23 7.32
C ALA A 74 6.14 -10.49 6.16
N GLU A 75 7.33 -11.04 6.44
CA GLU A 75 8.32 -11.44 5.43
C GLU A 75 7.76 -12.52 4.49
N ALA A 76 7.14 -13.56 5.04
CA ALA A 76 6.54 -14.63 4.25
C ALA A 76 5.42 -14.10 3.34
N VAL A 77 4.46 -13.35 3.91
CA VAL A 77 3.34 -12.77 3.14
C VAL A 77 3.82 -11.81 2.04
N MET A 78 4.77 -10.94 2.36
CA MET A 78 5.30 -9.98 1.38
C MET A 78 6.17 -10.68 0.32
N GLY A 79 6.87 -11.76 0.68
CA GLY A 79 7.61 -12.61 -0.24
C GLY A 79 6.69 -13.32 -1.23
N ASP A 80 5.62 -13.95 -0.74
CA ASP A 80 4.60 -14.60 -1.57
C ASP A 80 3.91 -13.58 -2.49
N MET A 81 3.58 -12.41 -1.96
CA MET A 81 2.98 -11.35 -2.75
C MET A 81 3.93 -10.85 -3.85
N ALA A 82 5.23 -10.76 -3.58
CA ALA A 82 6.23 -10.33 -4.56
C ALA A 82 6.42 -11.32 -5.72
N ALA A 83 6.00 -12.58 -5.56
CA ALA A 83 6.03 -13.61 -6.58
C ALA A 83 4.75 -13.65 -7.44
N VAL A 84 3.72 -12.87 -7.12
CA VAL A 84 2.47 -12.83 -7.90
C VAL A 84 2.74 -12.24 -9.29
N PRO A 85 2.27 -12.88 -10.39
CA PRO A 85 2.32 -12.29 -11.72
C PRO A 85 1.63 -10.91 -11.76
N ASP A 86 2.12 -10.02 -12.63
CA ASP A 86 1.59 -8.67 -12.83
C ASP A 86 1.64 -7.76 -11.59
N LEU A 87 2.47 -8.12 -10.60
CA LEU A 87 2.78 -7.29 -9.46
C LEU A 87 4.13 -6.61 -9.65
N PHE A 88 4.12 -5.28 -9.68
CA PHE A 88 5.29 -4.43 -9.86
C PHE A 88 5.70 -3.81 -8.53
N ARG A 89 6.97 -3.94 -8.16
CA ARG A 89 7.53 -3.36 -6.95
C ARG A 89 8.17 -2.01 -7.24
N TYR A 90 8.11 -1.11 -6.27
CA TYR A 90 8.71 0.23 -6.32
C TYR A 90 9.50 0.48 -5.04
N LEU A 91 10.68 1.07 -5.18
CA LEU A 91 11.45 1.61 -4.08
C LEU A 91 11.52 3.14 -4.18
N ALA A 92 11.28 3.79 -3.08
CA ALA A 92 11.58 5.20 -2.89
C ALA A 92 12.92 5.33 -2.17
N ARG A 93 13.80 6.14 -2.75
CA ARG A 93 15.05 6.57 -2.10
C ARG A 93 14.97 8.03 -1.77
N ARG A 94 15.47 8.37 -0.61
CA ARG A 94 15.63 9.76 -0.20
C ARG A 94 17.09 10.01 0.10
N ASP A 95 17.68 10.99 -0.60
CA ASP A 95 19.12 11.30 -0.52
C ASP A 95 20.00 10.04 -0.76
N GLY A 96 19.57 9.17 -1.67
CA GLY A 96 20.23 7.91 -2.01
C GLY A 96 19.88 6.70 -1.12
N ALA A 97 19.39 6.91 0.11
CA ALA A 97 19.03 5.84 1.04
C ALA A 97 17.62 5.30 0.77
N ALA A 98 17.41 3.98 0.92
CA ALA A 98 16.10 3.37 0.83
C ALA A 98 15.19 3.95 1.93
N ALA A 99 14.01 4.43 1.56
CA ALA A 99 13.14 5.21 2.45
C ALA A 99 11.70 4.66 2.53
N GLY A 100 11.27 3.94 1.50
CA GLY A 100 9.95 3.35 1.44
C GLY A 100 9.83 2.36 0.28
N GLY A 101 8.88 1.44 0.39
CA GLY A 101 8.56 0.47 -0.64
C GLY A 101 7.07 0.36 -0.86
N ALA A 102 6.67 -0.02 -2.06
CA ALA A 102 5.28 -0.22 -2.41
C ALA A 102 5.13 -1.19 -3.57
N SER A 103 3.92 -1.70 -3.79
CA SER A 103 3.59 -2.50 -4.96
C SER A 103 2.35 -2.01 -5.68
N LEU A 104 2.28 -2.41 -6.95
CA LEU A 104 1.21 -2.12 -7.89
C LEU A 104 0.89 -3.41 -8.62
N ARG A 105 -0.36 -3.85 -8.59
CA ARG A 105 -0.85 -4.95 -9.43
C ARG A 105 -1.73 -4.38 -10.53
N LEU A 106 -1.51 -4.85 -11.77
CA LEU A 106 -2.30 -4.44 -12.92
C LEU A 106 -3.16 -5.64 -13.39
N SER A 107 -4.45 -5.43 -13.54
CA SER A 107 -5.36 -6.47 -14.02
C SER A 107 -6.59 -5.84 -14.68
N GLU A 108 -6.87 -6.19 -15.94
CA GLU A 108 -8.12 -5.84 -16.64
C GLU A 108 -8.50 -4.35 -16.56
N GLY A 109 -7.55 -3.45 -16.76
CA GLY A 109 -7.79 -2.00 -16.69
C GLY A 109 -7.85 -1.42 -15.27
N VAL A 110 -7.67 -2.27 -14.24
CA VAL A 110 -7.65 -1.86 -12.83
C VAL A 110 -6.23 -1.88 -12.30
N ALA A 111 -5.81 -0.78 -11.68
CA ALA A 111 -4.56 -0.66 -10.97
C ALA A 111 -4.78 -0.80 -9.45
N GLN A 112 -4.42 -1.93 -8.88
CA GLN A 112 -4.51 -2.16 -7.44
C GLN A 112 -3.21 -1.71 -6.76
N LEU A 113 -3.32 -0.68 -5.91
CA LEU A 113 -2.22 -0.18 -5.10
C LEU A 113 -2.16 -0.96 -3.79
N CYS A 114 -1.08 -1.68 -3.55
CA CYS A 114 -0.95 -2.54 -2.37
C CYS A 114 0.44 -2.42 -1.74
N GLY A 115 0.58 -2.94 -0.52
CA GLY A 115 1.84 -3.15 0.16
C GLY A 115 2.73 -1.91 0.31
N ALA A 116 2.19 -0.74 0.65
CA ALA A 116 2.99 0.48 0.78
C ALA A 116 3.43 0.74 2.23
N ALA A 117 4.72 0.94 2.43
CA ALA A 117 5.29 1.31 3.72
C ALA A 117 6.41 2.35 3.58
N THR A 118 6.61 3.12 4.64
CA THR A 118 7.70 4.09 4.76
C THR A 118 8.45 3.82 6.06
N LEU A 119 9.77 3.75 5.98
CA LEU A 119 10.63 3.58 7.16
C LEU A 119 10.39 4.71 8.18
N PRO A 120 10.40 4.42 9.48
CA PRO A 120 10.08 5.38 10.53
C PRO A 120 10.83 6.71 10.40
N GLU A 121 12.13 6.67 10.15
CA GLU A 121 13.03 7.83 10.02
C GLU A 121 12.76 8.70 8.78
N HIS A 122 12.04 8.14 7.78
CA HIS A 122 11.69 8.84 6.54
C HIS A 122 10.22 9.28 6.48
N ARG A 123 9.43 9.08 7.55
CA ARG A 123 8.03 9.51 7.61
C ARG A 123 7.89 11.03 7.60
N ARG A 124 6.72 11.50 7.17
CA ARG A 124 6.37 12.94 7.08
C ARG A 124 7.29 13.77 6.19
N ARG A 125 8.00 13.11 5.27
CA ARG A 125 8.93 13.73 4.32
C ARG A 125 8.51 13.57 2.85
N GLY A 126 7.26 13.17 2.60
CA GLY A 126 6.72 13.05 1.23
C GLY A 126 6.92 11.69 0.55
N VAL A 127 7.61 10.72 1.17
CA VAL A 127 7.93 9.40 0.59
C VAL A 127 6.65 8.65 0.17
N GLN A 128 5.64 8.60 1.04
CA GLN A 128 4.36 7.95 0.72
C GLN A 128 3.65 8.60 -0.46
N ALA A 129 3.65 9.93 -0.54
CA ALA A 129 3.04 10.67 -1.65
C ALA A 129 3.78 10.41 -2.97
N ALA A 130 5.12 10.38 -2.94
CA ALA A 130 5.94 10.07 -4.11
C ALA A 130 5.69 8.64 -4.62
N LEU A 131 5.66 7.64 -3.73
CA LEU A 131 5.33 6.25 -4.08
C LEU A 131 3.92 6.14 -4.68
N LEU A 132 2.95 6.90 -4.17
CA LEU A 132 1.59 6.89 -4.68
C LEU A 132 1.55 7.52 -6.08
N SER A 133 2.14 8.69 -6.27
CA SER A 133 2.20 9.36 -7.58
C SER A 133 2.88 8.50 -8.64
N ALA A 134 4.03 7.92 -8.35
CA ALA A 134 4.76 7.07 -9.31
C ALA A 134 3.94 5.86 -9.76
N ARG A 135 3.20 5.22 -8.85
CA ARG A 135 2.33 4.08 -9.18
C ARG A 135 1.10 4.49 -10.00
N LEU A 136 0.50 5.65 -9.69
CA LEU A 136 -0.61 6.20 -10.48
C LEU A 136 -0.18 6.55 -11.90
N GLU A 137 1.01 7.13 -12.07
CA GLU A 137 1.58 7.41 -13.39
C GLU A 137 1.85 6.11 -14.17
N ALA A 138 2.43 5.10 -13.52
CA ALA A 138 2.66 3.80 -14.14
C ALA A 138 1.36 3.13 -14.56
N ALA A 139 0.32 3.18 -13.74
CA ALA A 139 -1.00 2.66 -14.03
C ALA A 139 -1.64 3.37 -15.24
N GLY A 140 -1.56 4.71 -15.30
CA GLY A 140 -2.04 5.48 -16.44
C GLY A 140 -1.30 5.16 -17.75
N ARG A 141 0.04 5.00 -17.68
CA ARG A 141 0.84 4.56 -18.85
C ARG A 141 0.51 3.14 -19.30
N ALA A 142 0.09 2.28 -18.38
CA ALA A 142 -0.35 0.92 -18.69
C ALA A 142 -1.80 0.86 -19.22
N GLY A 143 -2.49 2.00 -19.36
CA GLY A 143 -3.85 2.07 -19.90
C GLY A 143 -4.93 1.65 -18.91
N CYS A 144 -4.67 1.71 -17.59
CA CYS A 144 -5.71 1.46 -16.61
C CYS A 144 -6.72 2.63 -16.56
N ASP A 145 -7.99 2.30 -16.35
CA ASP A 145 -9.09 3.26 -16.24
C ASP A 145 -9.27 3.75 -14.80
N VAL A 146 -8.92 2.91 -13.82
CA VAL A 146 -9.12 3.19 -12.40
C VAL A 146 -7.99 2.64 -11.54
N ALA A 147 -7.57 3.43 -10.56
CA ALA A 147 -6.72 2.96 -9.47
C ALA A 147 -7.55 2.70 -8.22
N VAL A 148 -7.29 1.60 -7.52
CA VAL A 148 -7.98 1.23 -6.28
C VAL A 148 -6.98 0.96 -5.15
N VAL A 149 -7.38 1.27 -3.93
CA VAL A 149 -6.62 0.96 -2.71
C VAL A 149 -7.58 0.56 -1.60
N ALA A 150 -7.22 -0.47 -0.83
CA ALA A 150 -7.93 -0.84 0.40
C ALA A 150 -7.18 -0.26 1.61
N THR A 151 -7.93 0.31 2.54
CA THR A 151 -7.39 0.93 3.76
C THR A 151 -8.28 0.65 4.95
N GLN A 152 -7.70 0.62 6.14
CA GLN A 152 -8.49 0.63 7.36
C GLN A 152 -9.25 1.97 7.49
N PRO A 153 -10.56 1.95 7.85
CA PRO A 153 -11.33 3.18 8.06
C PRO A 153 -10.68 4.13 9.07
N GLY A 154 -10.56 5.41 8.72
CA GLY A 154 -9.95 6.44 9.55
C GLY A 154 -8.43 6.36 9.69
N SER A 155 -7.77 5.48 8.95
CA SER A 155 -6.32 5.35 8.99
C SER A 155 -5.60 6.50 8.25
N LYS A 156 -4.33 6.70 8.59
CA LYS A 156 -3.47 7.66 7.88
C LYS A 156 -3.29 7.31 6.41
N SER A 157 -3.34 6.02 6.07
CA SER A 157 -3.32 5.55 4.69
C SER A 157 -4.53 6.03 3.92
N GLN A 158 -5.74 5.94 4.52
CA GLN A 158 -6.96 6.47 3.92
C GLN A 158 -6.86 7.98 3.67
N GLU A 159 -6.46 8.76 4.68
CA GLU A 159 -6.29 10.21 4.51
C GLU A 159 -5.31 10.56 3.38
N ASN A 160 -4.19 9.84 3.29
CA ASN A 160 -3.19 10.06 2.26
C ASN A 160 -3.75 9.76 0.86
N ALA A 161 -4.54 8.68 0.70
CA ALA A 161 -5.22 8.37 -0.55
C ALA A 161 -6.25 9.46 -0.91
N GLN A 162 -7.08 9.88 0.03
CA GLN A 162 -8.08 10.92 -0.19
C GLN A 162 -7.45 12.27 -0.58
N ARG A 163 -6.32 12.66 0.02
CA ARG A 163 -5.56 13.85 -0.38
C ARG A 163 -5.01 13.76 -1.82
N GLN A 164 -4.90 12.55 -2.35
CA GLN A 164 -4.52 12.28 -3.75
C GLN A 164 -5.74 12.07 -4.66
N GLY A 165 -6.94 12.46 -4.20
CA GLY A 165 -8.16 12.43 -4.99
C GLY A 165 -8.81 11.05 -5.11
N PHE A 166 -8.51 10.12 -4.20
CA PHE A 166 -9.27 8.89 -4.11
C PHE A 166 -10.58 9.13 -3.36
N GLU A 167 -11.65 8.55 -3.85
CA GLU A 167 -12.99 8.59 -3.26
C GLU A 167 -13.37 7.22 -2.72
N LEU A 168 -14.18 7.22 -1.65
CA LEU A 168 -14.70 5.97 -1.08
C LEU A 168 -15.69 5.35 -2.07
N LEU A 169 -15.42 4.12 -2.51
CA LEU A 169 -16.34 3.34 -3.34
C LEU A 169 -17.29 2.52 -2.47
N TYR A 170 -16.74 1.75 -1.54
CA TYR A 170 -17.52 0.94 -0.59
C TYR A 170 -16.68 0.51 0.60
N THR A 171 -17.36 0.06 1.66
CA THR A 171 -16.77 -0.58 2.83
C THR A 171 -17.08 -2.07 2.82
N ARG A 172 -16.10 -2.90 3.14
CA ARG A 172 -16.28 -4.35 3.28
C ARG A 172 -15.92 -4.83 4.68
N ALA A 173 -16.62 -5.87 5.15
CA ALA A 173 -16.28 -6.55 6.39
C ALA A 173 -15.14 -7.54 6.15
N VAL A 174 -14.18 -7.58 7.08
CA VAL A 174 -13.12 -8.58 7.14
C VAL A 174 -13.53 -9.67 8.10
N LEU A 175 -13.78 -10.86 7.55
CA LEU A 175 -14.23 -12.02 8.30
C LEU A 175 -13.11 -13.07 8.32
N VAL A 176 -12.77 -13.56 9.50
CA VAL A 176 -11.76 -14.60 9.69
C VAL A 176 -12.41 -15.85 10.26
N ARG A 177 -12.06 -17.01 9.72
CA ARG A 177 -12.41 -18.30 10.32
C ARG A 177 -11.25 -18.70 11.22
N PRO A 178 -11.47 -18.77 12.55
CA PRO A 178 -10.46 -19.32 13.45
C PRO A 178 -10.13 -20.76 13.06
N VAL A 179 -8.85 -21.09 13.08
CA VAL A 179 -8.34 -22.45 12.87
C VAL A 179 -8.49 -23.24 14.16
#